data_30088ea35b1d387b620014ec48301486
#
_entry.id   30088ea35b1d387b620014ec48301486
#
_cell.length_a   1.000
_cell.length_b   1.000
_cell.length_c   1.000
_cell.angle_alpha   90.00
_cell.angle_beta   90.00
_cell.angle_gamma   90.00
#
_symmetry.space_group_name_H-M   'P 1'
#
loop_
_entity.id
_entity.type
_entity.pdbx_description
1 polymer ?
#
loop_
_entity_poly.entity_id
_entity_poly.type
_entity_poly.pdbx_seq_one_letter_code
_entity_poly.pdbx_strand_id
1 'polypeptide(L)'
;VARIFEYFVLRTDQTILGEAFIHKLFGIIVICLVVKRSGKTLSDIGFVKNGYIRSAVKGLALGLSMFAIGYFVEILILMQNRTYAGIRFYVSAYAVDTNIAKQTSVLFILICIIGNFINVLMEEGLFRGLFPRMLNSRRFWKVTGICSLLFGFWHIVGPVRNYIDGQSSFQGMIANAIMLIVSSTLVGLKLAMITYMEGNLYMGMADHFVNNTIVNLLHIESSTGADEMMFLRITVAQTISFLIVLFIFLGRKNHGKKGIINKTISE
;
A
#
# COMPACT_ATOMS: atom_id res chain seq x y z
N VAL A 1 0.68 -16.56 -8.91
CA VAL A 1 1.75 -17.56 -9.19
C VAL A 1 3.13 -16.94 -8.94
N ALA A 2 3.55 -15.87 -9.68
CA ALA A 2 4.90 -15.31 -9.55
C ALA A 2 5.29 -14.90 -8.11
N ARG A 3 4.39 -14.24 -7.36
CA ARG A 3 4.63 -13.87 -5.96
C ARG A 3 4.83 -15.11 -5.07
N ILE A 4 3.99 -16.13 -5.23
CA ILE A 4 4.13 -17.37 -4.48
C ILE A 4 5.47 -18.04 -4.79
N PHE A 5 5.82 -18.13 -6.08
CA PHE A 5 7.10 -18.71 -6.50
C PHE A 5 8.30 -17.96 -5.90
N GLU A 6 8.28 -16.63 -5.90
CA GLU A 6 9.36 -15.84 -5.32
C GLU A 6 9.45 -16.01 -3.80
N TYR A 7 8.31 -15.96 -3.09
CA TYR A 7 8.28 -16.07 -1.63
C TYR A 7 8.68 -17.45 -1.09
N PHE A 8 8.42 -18.53 -1.84
CA PHE A 8 8.67 -19.89 -1.35
C PHE A 8 9.82 -20.62 -2.05
N VAL A 9 10.22 -20.17 -3.25
CA VAL A 9 11.27 -20.84 -4.03
C VAL A 9 12.50 -19.96 -4.20
N LEU A 10 12.35 -18.77 -4.76
CA LEU A 10 13.51 -17.90 -5.05
C LEU A 10 14.06 -17.21 -3.79
N ARG A 11 13.20 -16.86 -2.84
CA ARG A 11 13.58 -16.26 -1.56
C ARG A 11 14.48 -15.03 -1.73
N THR A 12 14.10 -14.12 -2.64
CA THR A 12 14.86 -12.87 -2.86
C THR A 12 14.89 -11.96 -1.65
N ASP A 13 13.93 -12.12 -0.74
CA ASP A 13 13.91 -11.51 0.60
C ASP A 13 15.12 -11.88 1.47
N GLN A 14 15.72 -13.05 1.26
CA GLN A 14 16.91 -13.50 1.97
C GLN A 14 18.23 -13.06 1.31
N THR A 15 18.14 -12.28 0.25
CA THR A 15 19.31 -11.72 -0.43
C THR A 15 19.67 -10.33 0.13
N ILE A 16 20.73 -9.73 -0.42
CA ILE A 16 21.16 -8.36 -0.11
C ILE A 16 20.04 -7.31 -0.33
N LEU A 17 19.05 -7.63 -1.16
CA LEU A 17 17.90 -6.76 -1.41
C LEU A 17 16.92 -6.72 -0.22
N GLY A 18 16.90 -7.76 0.61
CA GLY A 18 16.03 -7.87 1.77
C GLY A 18 14.54 -7.87 1.46
N GLU A 19 14.16 -8.04 0.19
CA GLU A 19 12.78 -7.99 -0.26
C GLU A 19 12.48 -8.90 -1.43
N ALA A 20 11.24 -9.38 -1.50
CA ALA A 20 10.68 -10.04 -2.66
C ALA A 20 10.37 -9.02 -3.76
N PHE A 21 11.24 -8.91 -4.76
CA PHE A 21 11.27 -7.83 -5.74
C PHE A 21 10.90 -8.27 -7.16
N ILE A 22 11.24 -9.51 -7.54
CA ILE A 22 11.10 -10.00 -8.92
C ILE A 22 9.64 -10.04 -9.35
N HIS A 23 8.72 -10.51 -8.48
CA HIS A 23 7.30 -10.56 -8.83
C HIS A 23 6.70 -9.19 -9.10
N LYS A 24 7.25 -8.12 -8.51
CA LYS A 24 6.79 -6.74 -8.72
C LYS A 24 7.17 -6.25 -10.11
N LEU A 25 8.41 -6.49 -10.53
CA LEU A 25 8.86 -6.20 -11.91
C LEU A 25 8.07 -7.03 -12.92
N PHE A 26 7.89 -8.32 -12.65
CA PHE A 26 7.07 -9.20 -13.49
C PHE A 26 5.62 -8.67 -13.60
N GLY A 27 5.03 -8.22 -12.49
CA GLY A 27 3.70 -7.62 -12.48
C GLY A 27 3.59 -6.37 -13.37
N ILE A 28 4.59 -5.50 -13.37
CA ILE A 28 4.65 -4.32 -14.26
C ILE A 28 4.72 -4.75 -15.72
N ILE A 29 5.57 -5.73 -16.04
CA ILE A 29 5.66 -6.28 -17.41
C ILE A 29 4.31 -6.84 -17.86
N VAL A 30 3.64 -7.62 -17.01
CA VAL A 30 2.31 -8.17 -17.29
C VAL A 30 1.29 -7.05 -17.54
N ILE A 31 1.26 -6.00 -16.71
CA ILE A 31 0.39 -4.84 -16.94
C ILE A 31 0.63 -4.25 -18.34
N CYS A 32 1.88 -3.97 -18.69
CA CYS A 32 2.23 -3.40 -19.99
C CYS A 32 1.82 -4.31 -21.16
N LEU A 33 2.07 -5.61 -21.04
CA LEU A 33 1.72 -6.59 -22.08
C LEU A 33 0.20 -6.72 -22.26
N VAL A 34 -0.56 -6.79 -21.17
CA VAL A 34 -2.02 -6.92 -21.23
C VAL A 34 -2.63 -5.65 -21.82
N VAL A 35 -2.20 -4.47 -21.39
CA VAL A 35 -2.65 -3.18 -21.93
C VAL A 35 -2.38 -3.11 -23.43
N LYS A 36 -1.15 -3.43 -23.86
CA LYS A 36 -0.77 -3.43 -25.27
C LYS A 36 -1.61 -4.42 -26.11
N ARG A 37 -1.79 -5.66 -25.62
CA ARG A 37 -2.58 -6.70 -26.32
C ARG A 37 -4.08 -6.35 -26.40
N SER A 38 -4.57 -5.56 -25.45
CA SER A 38 -5.96 -5.09 -25.46
C SER A 38 -6.18 -3.87 -26.37
N GLY A 39 -5.17 -3.43 -27.12
CA GLY A 39 -5.23 -2.23 -27.96
C GLY A 39 -5.35 -0.93 -27.17
N LYS A 40 -5.03 -0.97 -25.86
CA LYS A 40 -5.14 0.17 -24.94
C LYS A 40 -3.77 0.78 -24.66
N THR A 41 -3.79 1.96 -24.06
CA THR A 41 -2.62 2.70 -23.59
C THR A 41 -2.53 2.67 -22.06
N LEU A 42 -1.37 2.98 -21.50
CA LEU A 42 -1.23 3.16 -20.04
C LEU A 42 -2.13 4.28 -19.51
N SER A 43 -2.44 5.27 -20.33
CA SER A 43 -3.37 6.34 -19.97
C SER A 43 -4.79 5.81 -19.71
N ASP A 44 -5.24 4.79 -20.46
CA ASP A 44 -6.55 4.19 -20.29
C ASP A 44 -6.73 3.47 -18.96
N ILE A 45 -5.64 3.06 -18.35
CA ILE A 45 -5.64 2.44 -17.02
C ILE A 45 -5.28 3.42 -15.89
N GLY A 46 -5.14 4.73 -16.20
CA GLY A 46 -5.01 5.80 -15.21
C GLY A 46 -3.62 6.43 -15.08
N PHE A 47 -2.63 6.02 -15.91
CA PHE A 47 -1.34 6.71 -16.02
C PHE A 47 -1.41 7.88 -17.00
N VAL A 48 -2.23 8.87 -16.69
CA VAL A 48 -2.46 10.04 -17.55
C VAL A 48 -1.34 11.05 -17.43
N LYS A 49 -0.97 11.71 -18.54
CA LYS A 49 0.13 12.68 -18.57
C LYS A 49 -0.21 14.03 -17.92
N ASN A 50 -1.49 14.42 -17.92
CA ASN A 50 -1.89 15.73 -17.43
C ASN A 50 -2.21 15.70 -15.93
N GLY A 51 -1.69 16.68 -15.17
CA GLY A 51 -2.02 16.86 -13.77
C GLY A 51 -1.38 15.86 -12.80
N TYR A 52 -0.46 15.00 -13.26
CA TYR A 52 0.14 13.94 -12.44
C TYR A 52 0.90 14.50 -11.23
N ILE A 53 1.67 15.60 -11.40
CA ILE A 53 2.40 16.23 -10.30
C ILE A 53 1.43 16.73 -9.23
N ARG A 54 0.38 17.46 -9.64
CA ARG A 54 -0.63 17.98 -8.70
C ARG A 54 -1.32 16.86 -7.92
N SER A 55 -1.67 15.77 -8.59
CA SER A 55 -2.29 14.61 -7.95
C SER A 55 -1.30 13.92 -7.00
N ALA A 56 -0.04 13.74 -7.40
CA ALA A 56 0.99 13.17 -6.54
C ALA A 56 1.25 14.02 -5.28
N VAL A 57 1.36 15.34 -5.43
CA VAL A 57 1.53 16.26 -4.28
C VAL A 57 0.36 16.16 -3.31
N LYS A 58 -0.89 16.06 -3.79
CA LYS A 58 -2.05 15.85 -2.92
C LYS A 58 -1.96 14.52 -2.15
N GLY A 59 -1.50 13.45 -2.81
CA GLY A 59 -1.32 12.14 -2.18
C GLY A 59 -0.22 12.16 -1.14
N LEU A 60 0.92 12.78 -1.43
CA LEU A 60 2.00 12.99 -0.46
C LEU A 60 1.50 13.79 0.76
N ALA A 61 0.79 14.89 0.52
CA ALA A 61 0.25 15.72 1.59
C ALA A 61 -0.75 14.96 2.47
N LEU A 62 -1.66 14.18 1.85
CA LEU A 62 -2.61 13.34 2.57
C LEU A 62 -1.87 12.30 3.42
N GLY A 63 -0.99 11.51 2.83
CA GLY A 63 -0.24 10.46 3.53
C GLY A 63 0.58 11.02 4.69
N LEU A 64 1.41 12.04 4.44
CA LEU A 64 2.25 12.66 5.47
C LEU A 64 1.43 13.26 6.60
N SER A 65 0.33 13.96 6.31
CA SER A 65 -0.54 14.53 7.36
C SER A 65 -1.18 13.45 8.24
N MET A 66 -1.66 12.37 7.63
CA MET A 66 -2.30 11.29 8.39
C MET A 66 -1.30 10.52 9.24
N PHE A 67 -0.11 10.25 8.71
CA PHE A 67 0.95 9.62 9.49
C PHE A 67 1.47 10.55 10.60
N ALA A 68 1.58 11.86 10.37
CA ALA A 68 1.92 12.81 11.44
C ALA A 68 0.95 12.69 12.64
N ILE A 69 -0.35 12.53 12.38
CA ILE A 69 -1.35 12.28 13.44
C ILE A 69 -1.10 10.92 14.10
N GLY A 70 -0.84 9.86 13.34
CA GLY A 70 -0.57 8.52 13.88
C GLY A 70 0.66 8.51 14.80
N TYR A 71 1.76 9.12 14.36
CA TYR A 71 2.98 9.29 15.15
C TYR A 71 2.73 10.12 16.42
N PHE A 72 2.00 11.22 16.31
CA PHE A 72 1.68 12.06 17.46
C PHE A 72 0.90 11.28 18.51
N VAL A 73 -0.14 10.53 18.12
CA VAL A 73 -0.93 9.70 19.06
C VAL A 73 -0.05 8.65 19.73
N GLU A 74 0.80 7.95 18.98
CA GLU A 74 1.70 6.94 19.53
C GLU A 74 2.68 7.53 20.53
N ILE A 75 3.33 8.66 20.20
CA ILE A 75 4.26 9.37 21.09
C ILE A 75 3.56 9.74 22.40
N LEU A 76 2.35 10.29 22.33
CA LEU A 76 1.59 10.66 23.54
C LEU A 76 1.34 9.44 24.43
N ILE A 77 0.95 8.31 23.87
CA ILE A 77 0.69 7.07 24.64
C ILE A 77 1.97 6.56 25.28
N LEU A 78 3.08 6.51 24.53
CA LEU A 78 4.37 6.05 25.08
C LEU A 78 4.92 7.00 26.14
N MET A 79 4.74 8.32 25.98
CA MET A 79 5.11 9.30 27.00
C MET A 79 4.26 9.15 28.28
N GLN A 80 2.94 8.94 28.13
CA GLN A 80 2.05 8.72 29.27
C GLN A 80 2.42 7.44 30.03
N ASN A 81 2.82 6.39 29.31
CA ASN A 81 3.26 5.13 29.89
C ASN A 81 4.74 5.15 30.37
N ARG A 82 5.44 6.28 30.19
CA ARG A 82 6.88 6.44 30.52
C ARG A 82 7.79 5.44 29.80
N THR A 83 7.41 4.98 28.62
CA THR A 83 8.15 4.01 27.80
C THR A 83 8.74 4.61 26.52
N TYR A 84 8.53 5.90 26.25
CA TYR A 84 9.08 6.57 25.07
C TYR A 84 10.59 6.69 25.13
N ALA A 85 11.30 6.10 24.15
CA ALA A 85 12.77 6.17 24.06
C ALA A 85 13.25 7.13 22.94
N GLY A 86 12.47 7.31 21.88
CA GLY A 86 12.79 8.27 20.83
C GLY A 86 12.35 7.89 19.44
N ILE A 87 12.50 8.84 18.51
CA ILE A 87 12.32 8.60 17.08
C ILE A 87 13.64 8.11 16.51
N ARG A 88 13.58 7.07 15.65
CA ARG A 88 14.73 6.48 14.97
C ARG A 88 14.49 6.38 13.47
N PHE A 89 15.58 6.51 12.72
CA PHE A 89 15.55 6.41 11.28
C PHE A 89 16.49 5.30 10.82
N TYR A 90 15.89 4.19 10.36
CA TYR A 90 16.59 3.03 9.84
C TYR A 90 15.65 2.23 8.93
N VAL A 91 16.20 1.41 8.04
CA VAL A 91 15.41 0.42 7.32
C VAL A 91 15.30 -0.79 8.23
N SER A 92 14.08 -1.10 8.67
CA SER A 92 13.75 -2.44 9.10
C SER A 92 13.23 -3.20 7.90
N ALA A 93 13.67 -4.44 7.74
CA ALA A 93 13.11 -5.27 6.70
C ALA A 93 11.60 -5.26 6.84
N TYR A 94 10.98 -4.74 5.81
CA TYR A 94 9.53 -4.81 5.58
C TYR A 94 8.77 -5.32 6.79
N ALA A 95 8.57 -4.50 7.72
CA ALA A 95 7.84 -4.52 8.98
C ALA A 95 7.21 -5.85 9.48
N VAL A 96 7.11 -6.85 8.63
CA VAL A 96 6.49 -8.15 8.90
C VAL A 96 7.51 -9.29 8.91
N ASP A 97 8.66 -9.09 8.30
CA ASP A 97 9.62 -10.16 8.04
C ASP A 97 10.99 -9.89 8.65
N THR A 98 11.18 -9.73 9.88
CA THR A 98 12.39 -9.53 10.70
C THR A 98 13.77 -9.97 10.09
N ASN A 99 13.87 -10.10 8.78
CA ASN A 99 14.99 -10.72 8.09
C ASN A 99 16.24 -9.86 7.98
N ILE A 100 16.14 -8.54 8.17
CA ILE A 100 17.28 -7.65 8.11
C ILE A 100 17.40 -6.91 9.45
N ALA A 101 18.58 -6.95 10.04
CA ALA A 101 18.92 -6.07 11.16
C ALA A 101 18.73 -4.60 10.77
N LYS A 102 18.48 -3.72 11.73
CA LYS A 102 18.34 -2.26 11.53
C LYS A 102 19.47 -1.72 10.65
N GLN A 103 19.15 -1.28 9.45
CA GLN A 103 20.11 -0.78 8.47
C GLN A 103 20.03 0.73 8.37
N THR A 104 21.15 1.41 8.56
CA THR A 104 21.22 2.89 8.50
C THR A 104 22.00 3.40 7.29
N SER A 105 22.57 2.52 6.46
CA SER A 105 23.34 2.97 5.31
C SER A 105 22.48 3.59 4.22
N VAL A 106 22.99 4.60 3.54
CA VAL A 106 22.31 5.28 2.45
C VAL A 106 21.87 4.31 1.35
N LEU A 107 22.67 3.27 1.08
CA LEU A 107 22.34 2.26 0.08
C LEU A 107 21.02 1.55 0.41
N PHE A 108 20.85 1.08 1.66
CA PHE A 108 19.61 0.40 2.07
C PHE A 108 18.40 1.33 2.08
N ILE A 109 18.59 2.60 2.45
CA ILE A 109 17.55 3.62 2.38
C ILE A 109 17.10 3.83 0.93
N LEU A 110 18.04 3.94 -0.02
CA LEU A 110 17.72 4.07 -1.44
C LEU A 110 17.01 2.83 -2.00
N ILE A 111 17.47 1.62 -1.64
CA ILE A 111 16.84 0.35 -2.02
C ILE A 111 15.39 0.31 -1.49
N CYS A 112 15.16 0.70 -0.24
CA CYS A 112 13.83 0.77 0.36
C CYS A 112 12.92 1.76 -0.39
N ILE A 113 13.38 2.97 -0.68
CA ILE A 113 12.60 3.99 -1.39
C ILE A 113 12.25 3.52 -2.81
N ILE A 114 13.23 3.01 -3.56
CA ILE A 114 13.03 2.51 -4.93
C ILE A 114 12.13 1.28 -4.93
N GLY A 115 12.36 0.35 -4.01
CA GLY A 115 11.55 -0.86 -3.85
C GLY A 115 10.08 -0.54 -3.55
N ASN A 116 9.82 0.41 -2.65
CA ASN A 116 8.46 0.88 -2.35
C ASN A 116 7.81 1.57 -3.55
N PHE A 117 8.58 2.36 -4.31
CA PHE A 117 8.06 2.99 -5.53
C PHE A 117 7.62 1.95 -6.57
N ILE A 118 8.47 0.94 -6.83
CA ILE A 118 8.17 -0.16 -7.77
C ILE A 118 6.98 -0.99 -7.27
N ASN A 119 6.93 -1.26 -5.96
CA ASN A 119 5.79 -1.97 -5.36
C ASN A 119 4.48 -1.25 -5.62
N VAL A 120 4.43 0.03 -5.30
CA VAL A 120 3.23 0.86 -5.46
C VAL A 120 2.85 1.01 -6.93
N LEU A 121 3.82 1.18 -7.82
CA LEU A 121 3.58 1.24 -9.27
C LEU A 121 2.89 -0.03 -9.77
N MET A 122 3.37 -1.20 -9.34
CA MET A 122 2.78 -2.49 -9.70
C MET A 122 1.39 -2.66 -9.07
N GLU A 123 1.25 -2.44 -7.77
CA GLU A 123 -0.01 -2.70 -7.06
C GLU A 123 -1.13 -1.75 -7.48
N GLU A 124 -0.88 -0.44 -7.57
CA GLU A 124 -1.90 0.50 -8.01
C GLU A 124 -2.22 0.32 -9.51
N GLY A 125 -1.20 0.08 -10.33
CA GLY A 125 -1.38 -0.25 -11.74
C GLY A 125 -2.25 -1.49 -11.96
N LEU A 126 -2.11 -2.50 -11.11
CA LEU A 126 -2.87 -3.75 -11.22
C LEU A 126 -4.29 -3.59 -10.63
N PHE A 127 -4.40 -3.22 -9.34
CA PHE A 127 -5.65 -3.28 -8.58
C PHE A 127 -6.57 -2.07 -8.81
N ARG A 128 -6.05 -0.89 -9.17
CA ARG A 128 -6.84 0.33 -9.46
C ARG A 128 -6.79 0.71 -10.93
N GLY A 129 -5.76 0.26 -11.63
CA GLY A 129 -5.60 0.46 -13.08
C GLY A 129 -6.26 -0.66 -13.90
N LEU A 130 -5.61 -1.80 -14.02
CA LEU A 130 -5.95 -2.86 -14.95
C LEU A 130 -7.21 -3.66 -14.56
N PHE A 131 -7.29 -4.21 -13.37
CA PHE A 131 -8.41 -5.08 -12.95
C PHE A 131 -9.78 -4.41 -13.03
N PRO A 132 -9.98 -3.15 -12.61
CA PRO A 132 -11.27 -2.48 -12.80
C PRO A 132 -11.72 -2.43 -14.25
N ARG A 133 -10.79 -2.27 -15.20
CA ARG A 133 -11.09 -2.23 -16.64
C ARG A 133 -11.42 -3.62 -17.19
N MET A 134 -10.81 -4.68 -16.64
CA MET A 134 -11.10 -6.06 -17.05
C MET A 134 -12.47 -6.55 -16.57
N LEU A 135 -12.94 -6.09 -15.40
CA LEU A 135 -14.24 -6.49 -14.84
C LEU A 135 -15.44 -5.95 -15.63
N ASN A 136 -15.25 -5.00 -16.53
CA ASN A 136 -16.25 -4.43 -17.46
C ASN A 136 -17.65 -4.23 -16.82
N SER A 137 -17.69 -3.67 -15.62
CA SER A 137 -18.93 -3.42 -14.88
C SER A 137 -19.07 -1.94 -14.55
N ARG A 138 -20.25 -1.35 -14.84
CA ARG A 138 -20.57 0.04 -14.51
C ARG A 138 -20.87 0.29 -13.02
N ARG A 139 -20.94 -0.76 -12.20
CA ARG A 139 -21.25 -0.64 -10.76
C ARG A 139 -19.98 -0.40 -9.97
N PHE A 140 -19.67 0.86 -9.68
CA PHE A 140 -18.49 1.29 -8.94
C PHE A 140 -18.20 0.41 -7.70
N TRP A 141 -19.17 0.27 -6.79
CA TRP A 141 -18.97 -0.49 -5.56
C TRP A 141 -18.69 -1.98 -5.78
N LYS A 142 -19.30 -2.58 -6.82
CA LYS A 142 -19.03 -3.98 -7.17
C LYS A 142 -17.59 -4.15 -7.63
N VAL A 143 -17.14 -3.32 -8.56
CA VAL A 143 -15.77 -3.37 -9.11
C VAL A 143 -14.75 -3.06 -8.02
N THR A 144 -14.94 -1.97 -7.31
CA THR A 144 -14.05 -1.52 -6.24
C THR A 144 -13.98 -2.54 -5.10
N GLY A 145 -15.11 -3.11 -4.69
CA GLY A 145 -15.16 -4.14 -3.65
C GLY A 145 -14.38 -5.39 -4.04
N ILE A 146 -14.59 -5.91 -5.27
CA ILE A 146 -13.84 -7.08 -5.76
C ILE A 146 -12.34 -6.79 -5.82
N CYS A 147 -11.93 -5.68 -6.45
CA CYS A 147 -10.51 -5.34 -6.59
C CYS A 147 -9.82 -5.09 -5.24
N SER A 148 -10.52 -4.47 -4.29
CA SER A 148 -9.97 -4.22 -2.95
C SER A 148 -9.88 -5.50 -2.13
N LEU A 149 -10.84 -6.40 -2.25
CA LEU A 149 -10.80 -7.70 -1.59
C LEU A 149 -9.65 -8.56 -2.17
N LEU A 150 -9.46 -8.57 -3.49
CA LEU A 150 -8.31 -9.23 -4.12
C LEU A 150 -6.98 -8.62 -3.63
N PHE A 151 -6.93 -7.31 -3.44
CA PHE A 151 -5.79 -6.64 -2.84
C PHE A 151 -5.55 -7.06 -1.39
N GLY A 152 -6.60 -7.25 -0.60
CA GLY A 152 -6.49 -7.82 0.75
C GLY A 152 -5.91 -9.23 0.72
N PHE A 153 -6.45 -10.12 -0.11
CA PHE A 153 -5.93 -11.48 -0.28
C PHE A 153 -4.50 -11.54 -0.82
N TRP A 154 -4.07 -10.54 -1.58
CA TRP A 154 -2.69 -10.42 -2.04
C TRP A 154 -1.67 -10.43 -0.89
N HIS A 155 -2.05 -9.99 0.31
CA HIS A 155 -1.16 -9.87 1.46
C HIS A 155 -1.01 -11.16 2.29
N ILE A 156 -1.81 -12.20 2.04
CA ILE A 156 -1.77 -13.46 2.82
C ILE A 156 -0.41 -14.17 2.70
N VAL A 157 0.29 -14.00 1.59
CA VAL A 157 1.54 -14.72 1.30
C VAL A 157 2.60 -14.50 2.41
N GLY A 158 2.69 -13.29 2.97
CA GLY A 158 3.62 -12.98 4.07
C GLY A 158 3.34 -13.80 5.35
N PRO A 159 2.13 -13.71 5.95
CA PRO A 159 1.77 -14.53 7.11
C PRO A 159 1.97 -16.03 6.92
N VAL A 160 1.62 -16.57 5.76
CA VAL A 160 1.82 -18.00 5.45
C VAL A 160 3.31 -18.34 5.42
N ARG A 161 4.14 -17.48 4.82
CA ARG A 161 5.58 -17.68 4.81
C ARG A 161 6.18 -17.64 6.22
N ASN A 162 5.82 -16.65 7.03
CA ASN A 162 6.31 -16.52 8.40
C ASN A 162 5.97 -17.76 9.26
N TYR A 163 4.81 -18.38 9.01
CA TYR A 163 4.47 -19.64 9.64
C TYR A 163 5.36 -20.79 9.16
N ILE A 164 5.60 -20.91 7.86
CA ILE A 164 6.46 -21.95 7.29
C ILE A 164 7.92 -21.78 7.75
N ASP A 165 8.39 -20.56 7.90
CA ASP A 165 9.74 -20.24 8.40
C ASP A 165 9.85 -20.38 9.93
N GLY A 166 8.80 -20.82 10.64
CA GLY A 166 8.80 -21.01 12.10
C GLY A 166 8.79 -19.71 12.91
N GLN A 167 8.54 -18.56 12.26
CA GLN A 167 8.52 -17.24 12.91
C GLN A 167 7.17 -16.91 13.55
N SER A 168 6.13 -17.69 13.27
CA SER A 168 4.77 -17.48 13.77
C SER A 168 4.10 -18.81 14.08
N SER A 169 3.25 -18.83 15.11
CA SER A 169 2.36 -19.95 15.36
C SER A 169 1.25 -20.01 14.30
N PHE A 170 0.57 -21.16 14.17
CA PHE A 170 -0.58 -21.30 13.27
C PHE A 170 -1.69 -20.29 13.58
N GLN A 171 -2.00 -20.07 14.86
CA GLN A 171 -2.99 -19.07 15.29
C GLN A 171 -2.51 -17.64 14.95
N GLY A 172 -1.22 -17.35 15.15
CA GLY A 172 -0.61 -16.08 14.78
C GLY A 172 -0.66 -15.82 13.27
N MET A 173 -0.41 -16.85 12.45
CA MET A 173 -0.57 -16.77 10.99
C MET A 173 -2.00 -16.41 10.60
N ILE A 174 -3.01 -17.10 11.16
CA ILE A 174 -4.42 -16.83 10.84
C ILE A 174 -4.81 -15.41 11.28
N ALA A 175 -4.45 -15.01 12.50
CA ALA A 175 -4.75 -13.67 13.01
C ALA A 175 -4.14 -12.58 12.12
N ASN A 176 -2.86 -12.70 11.77
CA ASN A 176 -2.17 -11.78 10.88
C ASN A 176 -2.77 -11.76 9.47
N ALA A 177 -3.13 -12.93 8.92
CA ALA A 177 -3.76 -13.01 7.61
C ALA A 177 -5.11 -12.28 7.59
N ILE A 178 -5.98 -12.52 8.57
CA ILE A 178 -7.29 -11.84 8.68
C ILE A 178 -7.08 -10.33 8.84
N MET A 179 -6.17 -9.91 9.72
CA MET A 179 -5.87 -8.51 9.95
C MET A 179 -5.40 -7.82 8.66
N LEU A 180 -4.49 -8.45 7.91
CA LEU A 180 -3.99 -7.91 6.65
C LEU A 180 -5.06 -7.89 5.55
N ILE A 181 -5.91 -8.93 5.46
CA ILE A 181 -7.02 -8.93 4.50
C ILE A 181 -7.94 -7.75 4.77
N VAL A 182 -8.37 -7.56 6.01
CA VAL A 182 -9.30 -6.49 6.38
C VAL A 182 -8.67 -5.11 6.17
N SER A 183 -7.49 -4.87 6.73
CA SER A 183 -6.81 -3.56 6.65
C SER A 183 -6.46 -3.20 5.22
N SER A 184 -5.86 -4.12 4.45
CA SER A 184 -5.51 -3.87 3.04
C SER A 184 -6.75 -3.71 2.16
N THR A 185 -7.86 -4.42 2.45
CA THR A 185 -9.14 -4.20 1.74
C THR A 185 -9.66 -2.78 1.98
N LEU A 186 -9.63 -2.29 3.21
CA LEU A 186 -10.06 -0.91 3.54
C LEU A 186 -9.15 0.13 2.87
N VAL A 187 -7.83 -0.04 2.95
CA VAL A 187 -6.88 0.81 2.20
C VAL A 187 -7.17 0.73 0.71
N GLY A 188 -7.45 -0.46 0.19
CA GLY A 188 -7.85 -0.68 -1.19
C GLY A 188 -9.07 0.11 -1.62
N LEU A 189 -10.11 0.12 -0.80
CA LEU A 189 -11.31 0.92 -1.01
C LEU A 189 -11.01 2.42 -1.00
N LYS A 190 -10.19 2.90 -0.04
CA LYS A 190 -9.74 4.29 0.02
C LYS A 190 -9.05 4.72 -1.28
N LEU A 191 -8.04 3.95 -1.72
CA LEU A 191 -7.26 4.26 -2.92
C LEU A 191 -8.12 4.22 -4.19
N ALA A 192 -9.10 3.32 -4.27
CA ALA A 192 -10.04 3.28 -5.39
C ALA A 192 -10.97 4.49 -5.42
N MET A 193 -11.45 4.97 -4.26
CA MET A 193 -12.21 6.22 -4.16
C MET A 193 -11.37 7.43 -4.60
N ILE A 194 -10.11 7.50 -4.17
CA ILE A 194 -9.16 8.55 -4.59
C ILE A 194 -8.97 8.51 -6.11
N THR A 195 -8.68 7.33 -6.68
CA THR A 195 -8.50 7.15 -8.13
C THR A 195 -9.73 7.59 -8.90
N TYR A 196 -10.93 7.25 -8.41
CA TYR A 196 -12.18 7.68 -9.02
C TYR A 196 -12.35 9.21 -9.00
N MET A 197 -12.05 9.86 -7.88
CA MET A 197 -12.21 11.32 -7.73
C MET A 197 -11.19 12.13 -8.53
N GLU A 198 -9.96 11.64 -8.65
CA GLU A 198 -8.87 12.31 -9.37
C GLU A 198 -8.83 11.94 -10.87
N GLY A 199 -9.46 10.84 -11.27
CA GLY A 199 -9.41 10.34 -12.65
C GLY A 199 -8.03 9.81 -13.07
N ASN A 200 -7.12 9.60 -12.13
CA ASN A 200 -5.79 9.06 -12.35
C ASN A 200 -5.27 8.31 -11.11
N LEU A 201 -4.16 7.57 -11.26
CA LEU A 201 -3.59 6.76 -10.18
C LEU A 201 -2.67 7.54 -9.22
N TYR A 202 -2.18 8.72 -9.60
CA TYR A 202 -1.00 9.33 -8.96
C TYR A 202 -1.23 9.78 -7.52
N MET A 203 -2.43 10.27 -7.17
CA MET A 203 -2.74 10.62 -5.78
C MET A 203 -2.76 9.37 -4.90
N GLY A 204 -3.41 8.29 -5.36
CA GLY A 204 -3.42 7.01 -4.65
C GLY A 204 -2.04 6.40 -4.53
N MET A 205 -1.26 6.41 -5.61
CA MET A 205 0.14 5.94 -5.61
C MET A 205 1.00 6.72 -4.60
N ALA A 206 0.87 8.03 -4.55
CA ALA A 206 1.67 8.84 -3.65
C ALA A 206 1.30 8.64 -2.17
N ASP A 207 0.01 8.53 -1.85
CA ASP A 207 -0.46 8.20 -0.51
C ASP A 207 0.00 6.80 -0.07
N HIS A 208 -0.10 5.82 -0.96
CA HIS A 208 0.39 4.46 -0.72
C HIS A 208 1.91 4.40 -0.57
N PHE A 209 2.64 5.16 -1.37
CA PHE A 209 4.09 5.28 -1.27
C PHE A 209 4.54 5.85 0.07
N VAL A 210 3.85 6.89 0.57
CA VAL A 210 4.11 7.42 1.92
C VAL A 210 3.87 6.35 2.96
N ASN A 211 2.74 5.63 2.88
CA ASN A 211 2.44 4.55 3.83
C ASN A 211 3.60 3.54 3.91
N ASN A 212 4.03 2.99 2.78
CA ASN A 212 5.05 1.96 2.77
C ASN A 212 6.42 2.51 3.19
N THR A 213 6.78 3.70 2.71
CA THR A 213 8.11 4.26 2.96
C THR A 213 8.28 4.74 4.39
N ILE A 214 7.27 5.41 4.95
CA ILE A 214 7.38 5.96 6.31
C ILE A 214 7.40 4.85 7.36
N VAL A 215 6.63 3.79 7.16
CA VAL A 215 6.59 2.62 8.05
C VAL A 215 7.93 1.87 8.04
N ASN A 216 8.59 1.82 6.90
CA ASN A 216 9.86 1.14 6.77
C ASN A 216 11.07 1.96 7.20
N LEU A 217 10.95 3.28 7.32
CA LEU A 217 12.09 4.17 7.60
C LEU A 217 12.02 4.91 8.92
N LEU A 218 10.83 5.28 9.38
CA LEU A 218 10.67 6.11 10.56
C LEU A 218 10.01 5.29 11.68
N HIS A 219 10.75 5.09 12.75
CA HIS A 219 10.36 4.24 13.88
C HIS A 219 10.24 5.03 15.17
N ILE A 220 9.35 4.60 16.06
CA ILE A 220 9.30 5.07 17.43
C ILE A 220 9.70 3.91 18.32
N GLU A 221 10.85 4.03 18.97
CA GLU A 221 11.32 3.00 19.91
C GLU A 221 10.78 3.25 21.30
N SER A 222 10.32 2.16 21.93
CA SER A 222 10.02 2.11 23.36
C SER A 222 11.29 1.85 24.16
N SER A 223 11.17 1.84 25.49
CA SER A 223 12.25 1.51 26.42
C SER A 223 12.83 0.09 26.21
N THR A 224 12.15 -0.79 25.49
CA THR A 224 12.65 -2.11 25.10
C THR A 224 13.59 -2.07 23.88
N GLY A 225 13.69 -0.92 23.20
CA GLY A 225 14.46 -0.76 21.96
C GLY A 225 13.72 -1.26 20.71
N ALA A 226 12.43 -1.60 20.84
CA ALA A 226 11.59 -2.08 19.74
C ALA A 226 10.50 -1.05 19.34
N ASP A 227 10.07 -1.11 18.10
CA ASP A 227 8.93 -0.35 17.57
C ASP A 227 7.63 -1.15 17.79
N GLU A 228 7.19 -1.22 19.05
CA GLU A 228 6.10 -2.10 19.48
C GLU A 228 4.72 -1.62 19.06
N MET A 229 4.54 -0.31 18.88
CA MET A 229 3.23 0.28 18.59
C MET A 229 3.05 0.70 17.12
N MET A 230 3.92 0.22 16.22
CA MET A 230 3.83 0.50 14.79
C MET A 230 2.43 0.24 14.21
N PHE A 231 1.80 -0.87 14.62
CA PHE A 231 0.46 -1.21 14.16
C PHE A 231 -0.59 -0.18 14.59
N LEU A 232 -0.48 0.36 15.80
CA LEU A 232 -1.39 1.40 16.29
C LEU A 232 -1.30 2.66 15.41
N ARG A 233 -0.08 3.18 15.15
CA ARG A 233 0.07 4.39 14.33
C ARG A 233 -0.45 4.21 12.91
N ILE A 234 -0.19 3.03 12.29
CA ILE A 234 -0.72 2.70 10.96
C ILE A 234 -2.26 2.68 11.01
N THR A 235 -2.84 2.02 12.00
CA THR A 235 -4.30 1.91 12.15
C THR A 235 -4.94 3.28 12.32
N VAL A 236 -4.39 4.13 13.18
CA VAL A 236 -4.88 5.51 13.38
C VAL A 236 -4.80 6.31 12.09
N ALA A 237 -3.63 6.33 11.44
CA ALA A 237 -3.42 7.09 10.21
C ALA A 237 -4.36 6.62 9.09
N GLN A 238 -4.46 5.32 8.87
CA GLN A 238 -5.28 4.77 7.78
C GLN A 238 -6.78 4.88 8.05
N THR A 239 -7.23 4.74 9.30
CA THR A 239 -8.65 4.90 9.65
C THR A 239 -9.10 6.34 9.44
N ILE A 240 -8.35 7.33 9.94
CA ILE A 240 -8.68 8.75 9.76
C ILE A 240 -8.65 9.11 8.27
N SER A 241 -7.61 8.68 7.55
CA SER A 241 -7.50 8.88 6.10
C SER A 241 -8.69 8.30 5.34
N PHE A 242 -9.08 7.05 5.66
CA PHE A 242 -10.22 6.38 5.05
C PHE A 242 -11.52 7.17 5.28
N LEU A 243 -11.80 7.59 6.51
CA LEU A 243 -13.01 8.33 6.85
C LEU A 243 -13.08 9.68 6.13
N ILE A 244 -11.97 10.42 6.07
CA ILE A 244 -11.90 11.69 5.34
C ILE A 244 -12.18 11.48 3.85
N VAL A 245 -11.52 10.49 3.23
CA VAL A 245 -11.70 10.19 1.81
C VAL A 245 -13.13 9.73 1.52
N LEU A 246 -13.69 8.88 2.37
CA LEU A 246 -15.08 8.41 2.24
C LEU A 246 -16.07 9.58 2.31
N PHE A 247 -15.90 10.46 3.28
CA PHE A 247 -16.76 11.64 3.44
C PHE A 247 -16.72 12.55 2.22
N ILE A 248 -15.51 12.86 1.72
CA ILE A 248 -15.34 13.67 0.50
C ILE A 248 -15.95 12.98 -0.72
N PHE A 249 -15.76 11.66 -0.85
CA PHE A 249 -16.29 10.87 -1.96
C PHE A 249 -17.82 10.89 -1.98
N LEU A 250 -18.46 10.66 -0.83
CA LEU A 250 -19.93 10.69 -0.72
C LEU A 250 -20.49 12.08 -0.98
N GLY A 251 -19.84 13.14 -0.48
CA GLY A 251 -20.24 14.52 -0.75
C GLY A 251 -20.17 14.86 -2.25
N ARG A 252 -19.09 14.50 -2.95
CA ARG A 252 -18.97 14.73 -4.41
C ARG A 252 -19.98 13.94 -5.23
N LYS A 253 -20.31 12.73 -4.82
CA LYS A 253 -21.32 11.89 -5.49
C LYS A 253 -22.72 12.52 -5.39
N ASN A 254 -23.07 13.05 -4.24
CA ASN A 254 -24.36 13.70 -4.00
C ASN A 254 -24.51 15.01 -4.80
N HIS A 255 -23.42 15.71 -5.08
CA HIS A 255 -23.45 16.95 -5.89
C HIS A 255 -23.35 16.72 -7.41
N GLY A 256 -23.55 15.48 -7.90
CA GLY A 256 -23.69 15.17 -9.32
C GLY A 256 -22.44 15.38 -10.19
N LYS A 257 -21.26 15.59 -9.60
CA LYS A 257 -20.00 15.65 -10.35
C LYS A 257 -19.60 14.24 -10.79
N LYS A 258 -20.04 13.84 -11.99
CA LYS A 258 -19.67 12.59 -12.66
C LYS A 258 -18.14 12.54 -12.82
N GLY A 259 -17.46 11.65 -12.11
CA GLY A 259 -16.06 11.34 -12.35
C GLY A 259 -15.83 10.67 -13.70
N ILE A 260 -14.62 10.79 -14.22
CA ILE A 260 -14.19 10.37 -15.56
C ILE A 260 -14.45 8.87 -15.87
N ILE A 261 -14.65 8.02 -14.85
CA ILE A 261 -14.99 6.58 -15.05
C ILE A 261 -16.29 6.38 -15.86
N ASN A 262 -17.24 7.33 -15.84
CA ASN A 262 -18.43 7.22 -16.68
C ASN A 262 -18.15 7.47 -18.17
N LYS A 263 -17.03 8.10 -18.53
CA LYS A 263 -16.64 8.34 -19.93
C LYS A 263 -15.90 7.15 -20.55
N THR A 264 -15.12 6.42 -19.75
CA THR A 264 -14.26 5.33 -20.24
C THR A 264 -14.96 3.95 -20.24
N ILE A 265 -16.18 3.86 -19.69
CA ILE A 265 -16.98 2.61 -19.66
C ILE A 265 -18.13 2.67 -20.68
N SER A 266 -18.36 3.83 -21.33
CA SER A 266 -19.42 4.03 -22.30
C SER A 266 -18.97 3.95 -23.78
N GLU A 267 -17.68 3.80 -24.04
CA GLU A 267 -17.08 3.48 -25.32
C GLU A 267 -16.47 2.07 -25.26
#